data_3a35053e42d63a246ed194d30f50ed36
#
_entry.id   3a35053e42d63a246ed194d30f50ed36
#
_cell.length_a   1.000
_cell.length_b   1.000
_cell.length_c   1.000
_cell.angle_alpha   90.00
_cell.angle_beta   90.00
_cell.angle_gamma   90.00
#
_symmetry.space_group_name_H-M   'P 1'
#
loop_
_entity.id
_entity.type
_entity.pdbx_description
1 polymer ?
#
loop_
_entity_poly.entity_id
_entity_poly.type
_entity_poly.pdbx_seq_one_letter_code
_entity_poly.pdbx_strand_id
1 'polypeptide(L)'
;MNKILKLILIIIFFNTQHTVLAESYDDKIMAIVNDRVILKSEIQIAIDYLAPEIIQKEYVGLNDQQVIKKVLTNLIETSLLVQAADRFGIKISDIALENKLAEIARSKKMTINELRSTVIQQGQDYTNFIQDIKNQMTIETLFVTQFYSRMNVTEEEIENFIEREKINQYGDFEYDLIEFVIIDEEKLLTKDDINNIYTNIKEEGFLNTKNKYSNMPITIKTLGVVAHNNLPNIL
;
A
#
# COMPACT_ATOMS: atom_id res chain seq x y z
N MET A 1 4.29 69.63 -23.56
CA MET A 1 5.04 68.50 -23.02
C MET A 1 6.37 68.48 -23.75
N ASN A 2 7.45 68.82 -23.07
CA ASN A 2 8.76 69.11 -23.67
C ASN A 2 9.36 67.87 -24.36
N LYS A 3 9.98 68.11 -25.55
CA LYS A 3 10.65 66.99 -26.29
C LYS A 3 11.67 66.26 -25.44
N ILE A 4 12.30 66.95 -24.47
CA ILE A 4 13.25 66.35 -23.51
C ILE A 4 12.55 65.40 -22.56
N LEU A 5 11.32 65.68 -22.09
CA LEU A 5 10.56 64.79 -21.22
C LEU A 5 10.15 63.49 -21.92
N LYS A 6 9.81 63.55 -23.23
CA LYS A 6 9.53 62.38 -24.05
C LYS A 6 10.78 61.52 -24.28
N LEU A 7 11.95 62.15 -24.44
CA LEU A 7 13.22 61.46 -24.60
C LEU A 7 13.63 60.70 -23.31
N ILE A 8 13.44 61.37 -22.16
CA ILE A 8 13.70 60.74 -20.85
C ILE A 8 12.75 59.57 -20.61
N LEU A 9 11.48 59.64 -20.98
CA LEU A 9 10.50 58.59 -20.85
C LEU A 9 10.84 57.36 -21.72
N ILE A 10 11.38 57.59 -22.94
CA ILE A 10 11.83 56.52 -23.84
C ILE A 10 13.08 55.86 -23.28
N ILE A 11 14.02 56.59 -22.67
CA ILE A 11 15.24 56.01 -22.07
C ILE A 11 14.91 55.20 -20.84
N ILE A 12 13.92 55.58 -20.02
CA ILE A 12 13.46 54.78 -18.86
C ILE A 12 12.78 53.51 -19.31
N PHE A 13 12.01 53.53 -20.41
CA PHE A 13 11.34 52.31 -20.94
C PHE A 13 12.31 51.28 -21.55
N PHE A 14 13.49 51.73 -22.00
CA PHE A 14 14.49 50.82 -22.59
C PHE A 14 15.39 50.12 -21.55
N ASN A 15 15.40 50.61 -20.29
CA ASN A 15 16.23 50.01 -19.23
C ASN A 15 15.53 48.93 -18.39
N THR A 16 14.27 48.60 -18.64
CA THR A 16 13.59 47.47 -18.02
C THR A 16 13.80 46.19 -18.86
N GLN A 17 15.05 45.94 -19.24
CA GLN A 17 15.41 44.56 -19.60
C GLN A 17 15.49 43.77 -18.31
N HIS A 18 14.37 43.18 -17.89
CA HIS A 18 14.40 42.10 -16.96
C HIS A 18 15.24 41.02 -17.61
N THR A 19 16.48 40.88 -17.21
CA THR A 19 17.21 39.63 -17.39
C THR A 19 16.42 38.59 -16.63
N VAL A 20 15.56 37.86 -17.33
CA VAL A 20 15.14 36.57 -16.88
C VAL A 20 16.44 35.76 -16.80
N LEU A 21 17.02 35.68 -15.61
CA LEU A 21 17.99 34.64 -15.28
C LEU A 21 17.20 33.36 -15.49
N ALA A 22 17.29 32.79 -16.67
CA ALA A 22 17.02 31.38 -16.85
C ALA A 22 18.03 30.71 -15.92
N GLU A 23 17.62 30.34 -14.72
CA GLU A 23 18.34 29.36 -13.93
C GLU A 23 18.55 28.19 -14.89
N SER A 24 19.75 28.06 -15.40
CA SER A 24 20.20 26.87 -16.08
C SER A 24 20.08 25.77 -15.02
N TYR A 25 18.95 25.07 -15.00
CA TYR A 25 18.78 23.89 -14.22
C TYR A 25 19.75 22.85 -14.84
N ASP A 26 20.99 22.89 -14.35
CA ASP A 26 22.01 21.91 -14.73
C ASP A 26 21.66 20.62 -13.99
N ASP A 27 20.68 19.89 -14.55
CA ASP A 27 20.15 18.68 -13.94
C ASP A 27 21.20 17.57 -14.09
N LYS A 28 21.78 17.14 -12.97
CA LYS A 28 22.85 16.16 -12.98
C LYS A 28 22.35 14.78 -13.31
N ILE A 29 23.04 14.09 -14.20
CA ILE A 29 22.88 12.66 -14.43
C ILE A 29 23.36 11.91 -13.17
N MET A 30 22.45 11.15 -12.58
CA MET A 30 22.72 10.34 -11.40
C MET A 30 22.98 8.88 -11.73
N ALA A 31 22.32 8.36 -12.79
CA ALA A 31 22.60 7.04 -13.33
C ALA A 31 22.22 6.97 -14.81
N ILE A 32 22.82 6.01 -15.51
CA ILE A 32 22.42 5.60 -16.87
C ILE A 32 22.12 4.11 -16.81
N VAL A 33 20.90 3.75 -17.19
CA VAL A 33 20.39 2.37 -17.12
C VAL A 33 20.01 1.96 -18.55
N ASN A 34 20.96 1.36 -19.27
CA ASN A 34 20.87 1.14 -20.72
C ASN A 34 20.58 2.46 -21.46
N ASP A 35 19.40 2.58 -22.07
CA ASP A 35 19.02 3.77 -22.84
C ASP A 35 18.31 4.85 -22.00
N ARG A 36 18.08 4.61 -20.70
CA ARG A 36 17.42 5.56 -19.79
C ARG A 36 18.43 6.30 -18.94
N VAL A 37 18.30 7.62 -18.89
CA VAL A 37 19.02 8.50 -17.96
C VAL A 37 18.14 8.78 -16.76
N ILE A 38 18.70 8.68 -15.55
CA ILE A 38 18.05 9.11 -14.30
C ILE A 38 18.72 10.39 -13.84
N LEU A 39 17.93 11.42 -13.64
CA LEU A 39 18.36 12.76 -13.28
C LEU A 39 18.22 13.01 -11.77
N LYS A 40 18.99 13.98 -11.26
CA LYS A 40 18.87 14.40 -9.86
C LYS A 40 17.48 14.90 -9.52
N SER A 41 16.84 15.63 -10.44
CA SER A 41 15.47 16.11 -10.29
C SER A 41 14.46 14.97 -10.12
N GLU A 42 14.61 13.86 -10.84
CA GLU A 42 13.75 12.68 -10.69
C GLU A 42 13.86 12.09 -9.28
N ILE A 43 15.08 12.03 -8.72
CA ILE A 43 15.28 11.56 -7.35
C ILE A 43 14.58 12.49 -6.34
N GLN A 44 14.73 13.82 -6.52
CA GLN A 44 14.10 14.79 -5.64
C GLN A 44 12.57 14.67 -5.69
N ILE A 45 12.01 14.61 -6.89
CA ILE A 45 10.58 14.39 -7.09
C ILE A 45 10.12 13.09 -6.39
N ALA A 46 10.87 12.00 -6.56
CA ALA A 46 10.52 10.73 -5.92
C ALA A 46 10.56 10.82 -4.38
N ILE A 47 11.51 11.56 -3.82
CA ILE A 47 11.60 11.81 -2.36
C ILE A 47 10.41 12.65 -1.88
N ASP A 48 10.08 13.73 -2.58
CA ASP A 48 9.02 14.67 -2.21
C ASP A 48 7.63 13.99 -2.19
N TYR A 49 7.45 12.91 -2.96
CA TYR A 49 6.20 12.15 -3.05
C TYR A 49 6.20 10.83 -2.27
N LEU A 50 7.22 10.56 -1.44
CA LEU A 50 7.17 9.41 -0.55
C LEU A 50 6.00 9.52 0.43
N ALA A 51 5.14 8.51 0.43
CA ALA A 51 4.05 8.44 1.39
C ALA A 51 4.58 8.37 2.84
N PRO A 52 3.94 9.05 3.80
CA PRO A 52 4.37 9.04 5.21
C PRO A 52 4.56 7.63 5.77
N GLU A 53 3.70 6.69 5.38
CA GLU A 53 3.76 5.28 5.81
C GLU A 53 5.03 4.59 5.29
N ILE A 54 5.44 4.91 4.06
CA ILE A 54 6.66 4.39 3.45
C ILE A 54 7.89 4.99 4.14
N ILE A 55 7.84 6.30 4.44
CA ILE A 55 8.91 6.97 5.17
C ILE A 55 9.12 6.31 6.54
N GLN A 56 8.03 6.07 7.29
CA GLN A 56 8.10 5.44 8.59
C GLN A 56 8.59 3.98 8.55
N LYS A 57 8.26 3.24 7.50
CA LYS A 57 8.61 1.83 7.38
C LYS A 57 10.03 1.61 6.85
N GLU A 58 10.45 2.40 5.89
CA GLU A 58 11.63 2.09 5.08
C GLU A 58 12.77 3.11 5.19
N TYR A 59 12.50 4.32 5.67
CA TYR A 59 13.46 5.42 5.65
C TYR A 59 13.79 5.96 7.05
N VAL A 60 13.18 5.41 8.11
CA VAL A 60 13.49 5.81 9.49
C VAL A 60 14.96 5.58 9.81
N GLY A 61 15.59 6.61 10.38
CA GLY A 61 16.99 6.58 10.79
C GLY A 61 18.02 6.74 9.67
N LEU A 62 17.57 6.93 8.43
CA LEU A 62 18.46 7.22 7.30
C LEU A 62 18.82 8.71 7.25
N ASN A 63 20.08 9.01 6.91
CA ASN A 63 20.47 10.37 6.55
C ASN A 63 20.16 10.66 5.07
N ASP A 64 20.23 11.93 4.66
CA ASP A 64 19.88 12.38 3.31
C ASP A 64 20.60 11.60 2.20
N GLN A 65 21.88 11.28 2.38
CA GLN A 65 22.65 10.52 1.39
C GLN A 65 22.14 9.08 1.26
N GLN A 66 21.76 8.46 2.37
CA GLN A 66 21.20 7.11 2.38
C GLN A 66 19.80 7.09 1.74
N VAL A 67 18.98 8.12 1.98
CA VAL A 67 17.67 8.30 1.33
C VAL A 67 17.87 8.44 -0.18
N ILE A 68 18.72 9.34 -0.63
CA ILE A 68 19.04 9.54 -2.05
C ILE A 68 19.51 8.22 -2.69
N LYS A 69 20.44 7.51 -2.04
CA LYS A 69 20.94 6.24 -2.55
C LYS A 69 19.83 5.19 -2.69
N LYS A 70 18.96 5.07 -1.69
CA LYS A 70 17.85 4.10 -1.70
C LYS A 70 16.84 4.43 -2.81
N VAL A 71 16.47 5.70 -2.94
CA VAL A 71 15.56 6.15 -4.00
C VAL A 71 16.18 5.94 -5.39
N LEU A 72 17.47 6.27 -5.56
CA LEU A 72 18.19 6.02 -6.81
C LEU A 72 18.20 4.51 -7.17
N THR A 73 18.45 3.65 -6.18
CA THR A 73 18.41 2.20 -6.39
C THR A 73 17.05 1.75 -6.85
N ASN A 74 15.97 2.22 -6.22
CA ASN A 74 14.59 1.89 -6.62
C ASN A 74 14.26 2.36 -8.05
N LEU A 75 14.72 3.55 -8.44
CA LEU A 75 14.54 4.07 -9.81
C LEU A 75 15.31 3.23 -10.84
N ILE A 76 16.53 2.77 -10.51
CA ILE A 76 17.32 1.87 -11.35
C ILE A 76 16.60 0.53 -11.50
N GLU A 77 16.15 -0.08 -10.41
CA GLU A 77 15.43 -1.36 -10.42
C GLU A 77 14.12 -1.27 -11.21
N THR A 78 13.33 -0.23 -10.99
CA THR A 78 12.11 0.04 -11.76
C THR A 78 12.41 0.14 -13.25
N SER A 79 13.46 0.89 -13.62
CA SER A 79 13.88 1.05 -15.02
C SER A 79 14.27 -0.28 -15.64
N LEU A 80 15.03 -1.10 -14.94
CA LEU A 80 15.46 -2.43 -15.43
C LEU A 80 14.26 -3.37 -15.60
N LEU A 81 13.31 -3.38 -14.65
CA LEU A 81 12.13 -4.23 -14.71
C LEU A 81 11.19 -3.82 -15.84
N VAL A 82 10.98 -2.52 -16.04
CA VAL A 82 10.15 -2.01 -17.16
C VAL A 82 10.81 -2.38 -18.50
N GLN A 83 12.11 -2.19 -18.64
CA GLN A 83 12.84 -2.60 -19.86
C GLN A 83 12.82 -4.12 -20.07
N ALA A 84 12.88 -4.90 -19.00
CA ALA A 84 12.70 -6.36 -19.08
C ALA A 84 11.30 -6.71 -19.59
N ALA A 85 10.26 -6.07 -19.04
CA ALA A 85 8.89 -6.27 -19.49
C ALA A 85 8.69 -5.95 -20.98
N ASP A 86 9.29 -4.86 -21.46
CA ASP A 86 9.26 -4.50 -22.89
C ASP A 86 9.88 -5.59 -23.77
N ARG A 87 10.99 -6.22 -23.34
CA ARG A 87 11.61 -7.35 -24.06
C ARG A 87 10.71 -8.58 -24.14
N PHE A 88 9.85 -8.77 -23.15
CA PHE A 88 8.82 -9.82 -23.15
C PHE A 88 7.53 -9.42 -23.88
N GLY A 89 7.50 -8.22 -24.47
CA GLY A 89 6.33 -7.70 -25.20
C GLY A 89 5.15 -7.33 -24.31
N ILE A 90 5.38 -7.13 -23.00
CA ILE A 90 4.34 -6.75 -22.04
C ILE A 90 3.98 -5.29 -22.27
N LYS A 91 2.71 -5.03 -22.56
CA LYS A 91 2.16 -3.70 -22.78
C LYS A 91 0.86 -3.53 -22.01
N ILE A 92 0.77 -2.46 -21.24
CA ILE A 92 -0.46 -2.10 -20.54
C ILE A 92 -1.36 -1.33 -21.51
N SER A 93 -2.57 -1.84 -21.72
CA SER A 93 -3.56 -1.16 -22.56
C SER A 93 -4.18 0.03 -21.82
N ASP A 94 -4.68 1.02 -22.57
CA ASP A 94 -5.33 2.19 -22.00
C ASP A 94 -6.57 1.81 -21.18
N ILE A 95 -7.32 0.79 -21.60
CA ILE A 95 -8.48 0.25 -20.87
C ILE A 95 -8.04 -0.33 -19.51
N ALA A 96 -6.93 -1.09 -19.47
CA ALA A 96 -6.43 -1.65 -18.22
C ALA A 96 -5.98 -0.53 -17.26
N LEU A 97 -5.32 0.50 -17.79
CA LEU A 97 -4.90 1.67 -17.03
C LEU A 97 -6.10 2.45 -16.46
N GLU A 98 -7.13 2.71 -17.28
CA GLU A 98 -8.37 3.36 -16.81
C GLU A 98 -9.07 2.57 -15.71
N ASN A 99 -9.14 1.24 -15.85
CA ASN A 99 -9.71 0.38 -14.82
C ASN A 99 -8.91 0.47 -13.51
N LYS A 100 -7.58 0.51 -13.57
CA LYS A 100 -6.72 0.66 -12.41
C LYS A 100 -6.92 2.02 -11.73
N LEU A 101 -7.02 3.09 -12.51
CA LEU A 101 -7.31 4.43 -11.99
C LEU A 101 -8.70 4.50 -11.33
N ALA A 102 -9.70 3.84 -11.92
CA ALA A 102 -11.03 3.74 -11.33
C ALA A 102 -11.03 2.93 -10.02
N GLU A 103 -10.21 1.89 -9.92
CA GLU A 103 -10.00 1.12 -8.70
C GLU A 103 -9.37 1.98 -7.59
N ILE A 104 -8.28 2.70 -7.91
CA ILE A 104 -7.60 3.62 -6.99
C ILE A 104 -8.55 4.72 -6.51
N ALA A 105 -9.32 5.33 -7.42
CA ALA A 105 -10.29 6.35 -7.07
C ALA A 105 -11.38 5.80 -6.12
N ARG A 106 -11.93 4.63 -6.42
CA ARG A 106 -12.94 3.96 -5.57
C ARG A 106 -12.41 3.62 -4.18
N SER A 107 -11.18 3.13 -4.06
CA SER A 107 -10.57 2.83 -2.76
C SER A 107 -10.45 4.06 -1.87
N LYS A 108 -10.30 5.24 -2.48
CA LYS A 108 -10.26 6.55 -1.82
C LYS A 108 -11.63 7.24 -1.74
N LYS A 109 -12.73 6.55 -2.15
CA LYS A 109 -14.10 7.07 -2.18
C LYS A 109 -14.26 8.35 -3.02
N MET A 110 -13.59 8.42 -4.16
CA MET A 110 -13.60 9.55 -5.10
C MET A 110 -13.80 9.06 -6.54
N THR A 111 -14.15 9.98 -7.43
CA THR A 111 -14.16 9.78 -8.88
C THR A 111 -12.76 9.92 -9.46
N ILE A 112 -12.54 9.47 -10.71
CA ILE A 112 -11.25 9.66 -11.41
C ILE A 112 -10.91 11.16 -11.55
N ASN A 113 -11.91 12.03 -11.78
CA ASN A 113 -11.67 13.47 -11.89
C ASN A 113 -11.25 14.09 -10.55
N GLU A 114 -11.84 13.65 -9.45
CA GLU A 114 -11.43 14.07 -8.11
C GLU A 114 -10.03 13.55 -7.77
N LEU A 115 -9.69 12.30 -8.13
CA LEU A 115 -8.34 11.76 -8.00
C LEU A 115 -7.33 12.63 -8.75
N ARG A 116 -7.61 12.98 -10.02
CA ARG A 116 -6.76 13.87 -10.81
C ARG A 116 -6.57 15.21 -10.12
N SER A 117 -7.66 15.84 -9.68
CA SER A 117 -7.61 17.13 -9.00
C SER A 117 -6.80 17.05 -7.71
N THR A 118 -6.95 15.99 -6.95
CA THR A 118 -6.21 15.76 -5.70
C THR A 118 -4.70 15.62 -5.97
N VAL A 119 -4.30 14.84 -6.97
CA VAL A 119 -2.89 14.69 -7.37
C VAL A 119 -2.27 16.04 -7.72
N ILE A 120 -2.98 16.84 -8.54
CA ILE A 120 -2.51 18.19 -8.94
C ILE A 120 -2.45 19.14 -7.74
N GLN A 121 -3.45 19.10 -6.85
CA GLN A 121 -3.47 19.95 -5.64
C GLN A 121 -2.35 19.60 -4.66
N GLN A 122 -1.90 18.37 -4.64
CA GLN A 122 -0.73 17.93 -3.88
C GLN A 122 0.59 18.34 -4.53
N GLY A 123 0.55 19.07 -5.65
CA GLY A 123 1.73 19.55 -6.38
C GLY A 123 2.35 18.52 -7.32
N GLN A 124 1.74 17.34 -7.46
CA GLN A 124 2.26 16.27 -8.31
C GLN A 124 1.83 16.49 -9.77
N ASP A 125 2.75 16.25 -10.72
CA ASP A 125 2.40 16.19 -12.13
C ASP A 125 1.56 14.95 -12.42
N TYR A 126 0.37 15.15 -13.00
CA TYR A 126 -0.57 14.05 -13.27
C TYR A 126 -0.03 13.08 -14.32
N THR A 127 0.78 13.54 -15.27
CA THR A 127 1.39 12.68 -16.29
C THR A 127 2.40 11.73 -15.65
N ASN A 128 3.22 12.23 -14.73
CA ASN A 128 4.15 11.41 -13.96
C ASN A 128 3.41 10.38 -13.11
N PHE A 129 2.35 10.79 -12.40
CA PHE A 129 1.50 9.88 -11.64
C PHE A 129 0.94 8.73 -12.50
N ILE A 130 0.42 9.04 -13.70
CA ILE A 130 -0.06 8.03 -14.65
C ILE A 130 1.07 7.09 -15.09
N GLN A 131 2.25 7.64 -15.36
CA GLN A 131 3.40 6.83 -15.76
C GLN A 131 3.86 5.90 -14.65
N ASP A 132 3.84 6.33 -13.42
CA ASP A 132 4.18 5.50 -12.25
C ASP A 132 3.20 4.33 -12.08
N ILE A 133 1.89 4.60 -12.19
CA ILE A 133 0.87 3.55 -12.18
C ILE A 133 1.10 2.54 -13.33
N LYS A 134 1.41 3.04 -14.53
CA LYS A 134 1.69 2.19 -15.68
C LYS A 134 2.95 1.34 -15.48
N ASN A 135 4.00 1.92 -14.93
CA ASN A 135 5.23 1.19 -14.59
C ASN A 135 4.95 0.08 -13.57
N GLN A 136 4.20 0.39 -12.52
CA GLN A 136 3.80 -0.60 -11.51
C GLN A 136 3.01 -1.75 -12.12
N MET A 137 1.98 -1.45 -12.92
CA MET A 137 1.19 -2.49 -13.61
C MET A 137 2.05 -3.34 -14.55
N THR A 138 3.02 -2.72 -15.24
CA THR A 138 3.95 -3.40 -16.14
C THR A 138 4.82 -4.39 -15.37
N ILE A 139 5.36 -3.98 -14.22
CA ILE A 139 6.19 -4.82 -13.35
C ILE A 139 5.36 -5.95 -12.73
N GLU A 140 4.15 -5.66 -12.24
CA GLU A 140 3.23 -6.70 -11.73
C GLU A 140 2.94 -7.75 -12.80
N THR A 141 2.64 -7.31 -14.03
CA THR A 141 2.38 -8.22 -15.15
C THR A 141 3.61 -9.05 -15.52
N LEU A 142 4.81 -8.46 -15.48
CA LEU A 142 6.07 -9.19 -15.68
C LEU A 142 6.22 -10.30 -14.65
N PHE A 143 6.03 -10.02 -13.38
CA PHE A 143 6.14 -11.01 -12.31
C PHE A 143 5.11 -12.12 -12.47
N VAL A 144 3.84 -11.77 -12.72
CA VAL A 144 2.77 -12.76 -12.91
C VAL A 144 3.06 -13.68 -14.11
N THR A 145 3.46 -13.11 -15.25
CA THR A 145 3.61 -13.88 -16.50
C THR A 145 4.91 -14.66 -16.58
N GLN A 146 6.01 -14.13 -16.02
CA GLN A 146 7.34 -14.73 -16.21
C GLN A 146 7.82 -15.51 -15.00
N PHE A 147 7.35 -15.19 -13.80
CA PHE A 147 7.81 -15.83 -12.56
C PHE A 147 6.71 -16.68 -11.91
N TYR A 148 5.59 -16.08 -11.49
CA TYR A 148 4.58 -16.81 -10.72
C TYR A 148 3.92 -17.95 -11.52
N SER A 149 3.72 -17.79 -12.82
CA SER A 149 3.18 -18.85 -13.68
C SER A 149 4.10 -20.07 -13.81
N ARG A 150 5.37 -19.95 -13.42
CA ARG A 150 6.39 -21.02 -13.44
C ARG A 150 6.76 -21.53 -12.06
N MET A 151 6.28 -20.88 -11.00
CA MET A 151 6.51 -21.32 -9.63
C MET A 151 5.55 -22.47 -9.32
N ASN A 152 6.12 -23.63 -9.07
CA ASN A 152 5.38 -24.80 -8.61
C ASN A 152 5.64 -24.91 -7.11
N VAL A 153 4.73 -24.38 -6.30
CA VAL A 153 4.83 -24.49 -4.85
C VAL A 153 4.28 -25.85 -4.46
N THR A 154 5.10 -26.66 -3.81
CA THR A 154 4.70 -27.98 -3.32
C THR A 154 3.95 -27.88 -1.99
N GLU A 155 3.09 -28.86 -1.69
CA GLU A 155 2.41 -28.96 -0.38
C GLU A 155 3.43 -28.96 0.78
N GLU A 156 4.57 -29.65 0.61
CA GLU A 156 5.65 -29.67 1.59
C GLU A 156 6.25 -28.27 1.85
N GLU A 157 6.42 -27.46 0.81
CA GLU A 157 6.91 -26.06 0.97
C GLU A 157 5.88 -25.20 1.70
N ILE A 158 4.59 -25.42 1.44
CA ILE A 158 3.49 -24.73 2.15
C ILE A 158 3.49 -25.13 3.63
N GLU A 159 3.56 -26.43 3.92
CA GLU A 159 3.61 -26.92 5.29
C GLU A 159 4.82 -26.40 6.05
N ASN A 160 6.02 -26.45 5.45
CA ASN A 160 7.25 -25.92 6.02
C ASN A 160 7.20 -24.38 6.23
N PHE A 161 6.53 -23.64 5.35
CA PHE A 161 6.30 -22.20 5.52
C PHE A 161 5.36 -21.93 6.68
N ILE A 162 4.23 -22.63 6.73
CA ILE A 162 3.25 -22.53 7.82
C ILE A 162 3.90 -22.87 9.16
N GLU A 163 4.73 -23.90 9.23
CA GLU A 163 5.43 -24.28 10.46
C GLU A 163 6.42 -23.21 10.92
N ARG A 164 7.21 -22.65 10.00
CA ARG A 164 8.16 -21.56 10.32
C ARG A 164 7.44 -20.30 10.77
N GLU A 165 6.38 -19.92 10.07
CA GLU A 165 5.60 -18.72 10.43
C GLU A 165 4.80 -18.94 11.72
N LYS A 166 4.30 -20.15 11.96
CA LYS A 166 3.67 -20.50 13.23
C LYS A 166 4.61 -20.28 14.41
N ILE A 167 5.87 -20.70 14.28
CA ILE A 167 6.88 -20.53 15.34
C ILE A 167 7.15 -19.03 15.60
N ASN A 168 7.08 -18.17 14.57
CA ASN A 168 7.30 -16.72 14.70
C ASN A 168 6.03 -15.92 15.03
N GLN A 169 4.85 -16.40 14.63
CA GLN A 169 3.58 -15.68 14.81
C GLN A 169 2.91 -15.97 16.15
N TYR A 170 3.07 -17.16 16.70
CA TYR A 170 2.40 -17.52 17.96
C TYR A 170 2.90 -16.76 19.20
N GLY A 171 4.02 -16.06 19.09
CA GLY A 171 4.51 -15.17 20.17
C GLY A 171 3.72 -13.88 20.34
N ASP A 172 3.05 -13.38 19.29
CA ASP A 172 2.45 -12.05 19.24
C ASP A 172 0.92 -12.05 19.08
N PHE A 173 0.27 -13.22 18.99
CA PHE A 173 -1.19 -13.27 18.92
C PHE A 173 -1.82 -13.18 20.31
N GLU A 174 -2.72 -12.24 20.44
CA GLU A 174 -3.63 -12.11 21.57
C GLU A 174 -5.03 -12.52 21.11
N TYR A 175 -5.71 -13.32 21.93
CA TYR A 175 -7.07 -13.79 21.69
C TYR A 175 -8.01 -13.13 22.66
N ASP A 176 -9.08 -12.52 22.17
CA ASP A 176 -10.19 -12.08 23.03
C ASP A 176 -11.13 -13.27 23.25
N LEU A 177 -11.04 -13.86 24.43
CA LEU A 177 -11.72 -15.10 24.75
C LEU A 177 -13.03 -14.85 25.47
N ILE A 178 -14.06 -15.54 24.99
CA ILE A 178 -15.38 -15.59 25.63
C ILE A 178 -15.70 -17.04 25.96
N GLU A 179 -15.96 -17.31 27.23
CA GLU A 179 -16.38 -18.60 27.71
C GLU A 179 -17.91 -18.68 27.76
N PHE A 180 -18.47 -19.71 27.15
CA PHE A 180 -19.89 -20.02 27.17
C PHE A 180 -20.10 -21.30 27.95
N VAL A 181 -20.58 -21.16 29.20
CA VAL A 181 -20.74 -22.28 30.12
C VAL A 181 -22.21 -22.64 30.25
N ILE A 182 -22.53 -23.92 30.08
CA ILE A 182 -23.83 -24.48 30.34
C ILE A 182 -23.70 -25.38 31.56
N ILE A 183 -24.48 -25.10 32.60
CA ILE A 183 -24.54 -25.92 33.81
C ILE A 183 -25.70 -26.88 33.65
N ASP A 184 -25.42 -28.16 33.40
CA ASP A 184 -26.41 -29.24 33.22
C ASP A 184 -26.27 -30.23 34.37
N GLU A 185 -26.67 -29.81 35.58
CA GLU A 185 -26.56 -30.65 36.79
C GLU A 185 -27.43 -31.88 36.70
N GLU A 186 -28.57 -31.82 36.00
CA GLU A 186 -29.51 -32.93 35.88
C GLU A 186 -29.22 -33.84 34.68
N LYS A 187 -28.21 -33.53 33.87
CA LYS A 187 -27.81 -34.24 32.63
C LYS A 187 -28.96 -34.47 31.65
N LEU A 188 -29.75 -33.42 31.45
CA LEU A 188 -30.90 -33.42 30.53
C LEU A 188 -30.53 -33.17 29.10
N LEU A 189 -29.34 -32.62 28.86
CA LEU A 189 -28.88 -32.26 27.48
C LEU A 189 -28.40 -33.52 26.78
N THR A 190 -28.95 -33.75 25.61
CA THR A 190 -28.46 -34.79 24.67
C THR A 190 -27.29 -34.26 23.85
N LYS A 191 -26.55 -35.15 23.16
CA LYS A 191 -25.51 -34.75 22.22
C LYS A 191 -26.03 -33.85 21.12
N ASP A 192 -27.27 -34.09 20.67
CA ASP A 192 -27.88 -33.32 19.61
C ASP A 192 -28.21 -31.91 20.10
N ASP A 193 -28.62 -31.75 21.36
CA ASP A 193 -28.84 -30.43 21.96
C ASP A 193 -27.53 -29.63 22.03
N ILE A 194 -26.44 -30.27 22.45
CA ILE A 194 -25.10 -29.63 22.49
C ILE A 194 -24.64 -29.21 21.11
N ASN A 195 -24.81 -30.06 20.09
CA ASN A 195 -24.46 -29.76 18.71
C ASN A 195 -25.32 -28.58 18.14
N ASN A 196 -26.61 -28.56 18.48
CA ASN A 196 -27.49 -27.48 18.09
C ASN A 196 -27.08 -26.14 18.73
N ILE A 197 -26.72 -26.16 20.03
CA ILE A 197 -26.24 -24.99 20.73
C ILE A 197 -24.93 -24.48 20.09
N TYR A 198 -23.99 -25.40 19.82
CA TYR A 198 -22.72 -25.06 19.15
C TYR A 198 -22.95 -24.42 17.76
N THR A 199 -23.86 -24.98 16.96
CA THR A 199 -24.23 -24.45 15.65
C THR A 199 -24.83 -23.06 15.77
N ASN A 200 -25.78 -22.85 16.73
CA ASN A 200 -26.35 -21.54 16.97
C ASN A 200 -25.31 -20.52 17.44
N ILE A 201 -24.34 -20.89 18.27
CA ILE A 201 -23.23 -20.00 18.66
C ILE A 201 -22.45 -19.55 17.41
N LYS A 202 -22.16 -20.50 16.50
CA LYS A 202 -21.41 -20.23 15.29
C LYS A 202 -22.15 -19.33 14.28
N GLU A 203 -23.48 -19.52 14.18
CA GLU A 203 -24.31 -18.80 13.20
C GLU A 203 -24.86 -17.48 13.74
N GLU A 204 -25.30 -17.44 14.98
CA GLU A 204 -26.04 -16.33 15.59
C GLU A 204 -25.23 -15.57 16.66
N GLY A 205 -24.11 -16.13 17.10
CA GLY A 205 -23.22 -15.59 18.16
C GLY A 205 -23.70 -15.91 19.57
N PHE A 206 -22.82 -15.68 20.56
CA PHE A 206 -23.01 -16.04 21.96
C PHE A 206 -24.26 -15.41 22.61
N LEU A 207 -24.50 -14.11 22.37
CA LEU A 207 -25.59 -13.38 23.04
C LEU A 207 -26.96 -13.84 22.54
N ASN A 208 -27.13 -14.03 21.25
CA ASN A 208 -28.38 -14.49 20.66
C ASN A 208 -28.68 -15.94 21.08
N THR A 209 -27.65 -16.79 21.09
CA THR A 209 -27.77 -18.17 21.55
C THR A 209 -28.18 -18.22 23.03
N LYS A 210 -27.59 -17.43 23.90
CA LYS A 210 -28.01 -17.33 25.31
C LYS A 210 -29.48 -16.97 25.42
N ASN A 211 -29.96 -15.99 24.68
CA ASN A 211 -31.36 -15.56 24.71
C ASN A 211 -32.32 -16.67 24.23
N LYS A 212 -31.90 -17.43 23.19
CA LYS A 212 -32.68 -18.55 22.64
C LYS A 212 -32.84 -19.69 23.65
N TYR A 213 -31.84 -19.92 24.47
CA TYR A 213 -31.82 -20.97 25.51
C TYR A 213 -31.96 -20.39 26.91
N SER A 214 -32.75 -19.31 27.09
CA SER A 214 -32.93 -18.61 28.35
C SER A 214 -33.48 -19.45 29.51
N ASN A 215 -34.07 -20.61 29.20
CA ASN A 215 -34.58 -21.57 30.18
C ASN A 215 -33.48 -22.46 30.78
N MET A 216 -32.27 -22.38 30.25
CA MET A 216 -31.11 -23.13 30.74
C MET A 216 -30.19 -22.24 31.58
N PRO A 217 -29.52 -22.76 32.57
CA PRO A 217 -28.54 -22.01 33.36
C PRO A 217 -27.25 -21.80 32.53
N ILE A 218 -27.29 -20.81 31.65
CA ILE A 218 -26.19 -20.44 30.77
C ILE A 218 -25.46 -19.20 31.31
N THR A 219 -24.15 -19.31 31.44
CA THR A 219 -23.29 -18.19 31.83
C THR A 219 -22.34 -17.88 30.67
N ILE A 220 -22.24 -16.60 30.32
CA ILE A 220 -21.22 -16.08 29.40
C ILE A 220 -20.21 -15.31 30.26
N LYS A 221 -18.95 -15.66 30.15
CA LYS A 221 -17.86 -15.02 30.85
C LYS A 221 -16.84 -14.51 29.84
N THR A 222 -16.56 -13.23 29.83
CA THR A 222 -15.47 -12.65 29.07
C THR A 222 -14.18 -12.88 29.84
N LEU A 223 -13.25 -13.61 29.25
CA LEU A 223 -11.93 -13.90 29.83
C LEU A 223 -10.93 -12.77 29.52
N GLY A 224 -11.27 -11.91 28.53
CA GLY A 224 -10.43 -10.82 28.08
C GLY A 224 -9.34 -11.28 27.11
N VAL A 225 -8.37 -10.41 26.89
CA VAL A 225 -7.26 -10.65 25.95
C VAL A 225 -6.24 -11.56 26.61
N VAL A 226 -5.99 -12.71 25.96
CA VAL A 226 -5.06 -13.74 26.45
C VAL A 226 -4.01 -13.99 25.35
N ALA A 227 -2.74 -13.88 25.71
CA ALA A 227 -1.65 -14.22 24.80
C ALA A 227 -1.67 -15.72 24.47
N HIS A 228 -1.26 -16.08 23.25
CA HIS A 228 -1.26 -17.46 22.76
C HIS A 228 -0.62 -18.45 23.75
N ASN A 229 0.50 -18.08 24.36
CA ASN A 229 1.24 -18.91 25.29
C ASN A 229 0.51 -19.15 26.64
N ASN A 230 -0.57 -18.42 26.89
CA ASN A 230 -1.37 -18.49 28.12
C ASN A 230 -2.75 -19.13 27.87
N LEU A 231 -2.97 -19.68 26.66
CA LEU A 231 -4.20 -20.40 26.36
C LEU A 231 -4.32 -21.66 27.23
N PRO A 232 -5.53 -21.98 27.73
CA PRO A 232 -5.77 -23.24 28.44
C PRO A 232 -5.48 -24.43 27.51
N ASN A 233 -4.83 -25.47 28.04
CA ASN A 233 -4.51 -26.72 27.32
C ASN A 233 -5.73 -27.53 26.83
N ILE A 234 -6.92 -26.95 26.82
CA ILE A 234 -8.20 -27.57 26.48
C ILE A 234 -8.69 -27.10 25.08
N LEU A 235 -7.99 -26.18 24.49
CA LEU A 235 -8.18 -25.74 23.10
C LEU A 235 -7.01 -26.22 22.27
#